data_81ee2ddbc4ecd6953ed08b914eba101e
#
_entry.id   81ee2ddbc4ecd6953ed08b914eba101e
#
_cell.length_a   1.000
_cell.length_b   1.000
_cell.length_c   1.000
_cell.angle_alpha   90.00
_cell.angle_beta   90.00
_cell.angle_gamma   90.00
#
_symmetry.space_group_name_H-M   'P 1'
#
loop_
_entity.id
_entity.type
_entity.pdbx_description
1 polymer ?
#
loop_
_entity_poly.entity_id
_entity_poly.type
_entity_poly.pdbx_seq_one_letter_code
_entity_poly.pdbx_strand_id
1 'polypeptide(L)'
;MKNVRVKALAQWVSNVTGNRDGLVPLPVEASARRFYRTTLGERSVVVMDAPPDTEDNAHFVALSNCFRHAEVSVPEVLASDLERGFLLVEDFGDNLLEQTYGLGQDNKVLDLALAMLVRIQGISDPIIPAYTAERFSAELGIFREWVLQDLIGVSTLPFDDV
;
A
#
# COMPACT_ATOMS: atom_id res chain seq x y z
N MET A 1 -19.31 -7.81 13.47
CA MET A 1 -17.85 -8.00 13.46
C MET A 1 -17.07 -6.71 13.19
N LYS A 2 -17.40 -5.88 12.18
CA LYS A 2 -16.67 -4.62 11.87
C LYS A 2 -16.47 -3.68 13.08
N ASN A 3 -17.47 -3.54 13.95
CA ASN A 3 -17.39 -2.62 15.10
C ASN A 3 -16.41 -3.09 16.23
N VAL A 4 -16.18 -4.40 16.36
CA VAL A 4 -15.23 -4.94 17.37
C VAL A 4 -13.81 -4.70 16.94
N ARG A 5 -13.48 -4.91 15.66
CA ARG A 5 -12.14 -4.69 15.11
C ARG A 5 -11.72 -3.21 15.19
N VAL A 6 -12.62 -2.30 14.81
CA VAL A 6 -12.34 -0.84 14.90
C VAL A 6 -12.09 -0.40 16.34
N LYS A 7 -12.84 -0.95 17.32
CA LYS A 7 -12.59 -0.67 18.74
C LYS A 7 -11.22 -1.19 19.20
N ALA A 8 -10.85 -2.41 18.78
CA ALA A 8 -9.55 -2.99 19.09
C ALA A 8 -8.40 -2.17 18.48
N LEU A 9 -8.57 -1.70 17.23
CA LEU A 9 -7.64 -0.81 16.56
C LEU A 9 -7.47 0.50 17.34
N ALA A 10 -8.58 1.17 17.69
CA ALA A 10 -8.53 2.44 18.43
C ALA A 10 -7.85 2.27 19.80
N GLN A 11 -8.11 1.17 20.50
CA GLN A 11 -7.45 0.86 21.78
C GLN A 11 -5.94 0.65 21.60
N TRP A 12 -5.53 -0.10 20.57
CA TRP A 12 -4.12 -0.33 20.27
C TRP A 12 -3.42 0.99 19.93
N VAL A 13 -4.02 1.81 19.06
CA VAL A 13 -3.47 3.14 18.69
C VAL A 13 -3.32 4.02 19.92
N SER A 14 -4.36 4.09 20.79
CA SER A 14 -4.27 4.87 22.03
C SER A 14 -3.14 4.40 22.95
N ASN A 15 -2.89 3.09 23.01
CA ASN A 15 -1.79 2.54 23.82
C ASN A 15 -0.40 2.89 23.23
N VAL A 16 -0.27 2.91 21.90
CA VAL A 16 1.00 3.19 21.20
C VAL A 16 1.29 4.68 21.16
N THR A 17 0.29 5.51 20.87
CA THR A 17 0.48 6.95 20.63
C THR A 17 0.24 7.82 21.87
N GLY A 18 -0.47 7.29 22.86
CA GLY A 18 -1.01 8.07 23.96
C GLY A 18 -2.20 8.96 23.57
N ASN A 19 -2.53 9.02 22.27
CA ASN A 19 -3.62 9.86 21.76
C ASN A 19 -4.98 9.17 21.90
N ARG A 20 -5.99 9.93 22.33
CA ARG A 20 -7.38 9.49 22.49
C ARG A 20 -8.35 10.25 21.59
N ASP A 21 -7.86 11.15 20.73
CA ASP A 21 -8.69 12.04 19.90
C ASP A 21 -9.42 11.33 18.75
N GLY A 22 -9.20 10.00 18.64
CA GLY A 22 -9.87 9.17 17.65
C GLY A 22 -9.09 9.01 16.35
N LEU A 23 -9.68 8.21 15.46
CA LEU A 23 -9.13 7.86 14.16
C LEU A 23 -9.96 8.56 13.08
N VAL A 24 -9.33 9.37 12.24
CA VAL A 24 -9.97 10.00 11.08
C VAL A 24 -9.82 9.05 9.89
N PRO A 25 -10.92 8.48 9.35
CA PRO A 25 -10.82 7.57 8.22
C PRO A 25 -10.31 8.29 6.97
N LEU A 26 -9.41 7.64 6.25
CA LEU A 26 -8.98 8.05 4.92
C LEU A 26 -9.87 7.40 3.84
N PRO A 27 -9.86 7.92 2.61
CA PRO A 27 -10.62 7.34 1.51
C PRO A 27 -10.38 5.84 1.36
N VAL A 28 -11.43 5.11 1.05
CA VAL A 28 -11.36 3.66 0.84
C VAL A 28 -11.06 3.40 -0.63
N GLU A 29 -10.01 2.63 -0.87
CA GLU A 29 -9.63 2.13 -2.19
C GLU A 29 -10.04 0.67 -2.35
N ALA A 30 -9.80 0.09 -3.53
CA ALA A 30 -10.07 -1.31 -3.85
C ALA A 30 -9.07 -2.26 -3.12
N SER A 31 -9.10 -2.27 -1.79
CA SER A 31 -8.21 -3.07 -0.94
C SER A 31 -8.95 -3.54 0.31
N ALA A 32 -8.50 -4.68 0.87
CA ALA A 32 -8.95 -5.14 2.19
C ALA A 32 -8.45 -4.22 3.32
N ARG A 33 -7.39 -3.48 3.09
CA ARG A 33 -6.81 -2.53 4.04
C ARG A 33 -7.74 -1.34 4.28
N ARG A 34 -7.67 -0.80 5.50
CA ARG A 34 -8.33 0.45 5.88
C ARG A 34 -7.29 1.37 6.49
N PHE A 35 -7.37 2.63 6.15
CA PHE A 35 -6.41 3.63 6.60
C PHE A 35 -7.13 4.69 7.42
N TYR A 36 -6.43 5.16 8.45
CA TYR A 36 -6.91 6.24 9.32
C TYR A 36 -5.75 7.17 9.61
N ARG A 37 -6.04 8.44 9.80
CA ARG A 37 -5.07 9.43 10.25
C ARG A 37 -5.24 9.70 11.74
N THR A 38 -4.13 9.87 12.45
CA THR A 38 -4.08 10.29 13.85
C THR A 38 -2.79 11.04 14.12
N THR A 39 -2.47 11.34 15.37
CA THR A 39 -1.22 11.99 15.75
C THR A 39 -0.40 11.15 16.74
N LEU A 40 0.92 11.28 16.63
CA LEU A 40 1.91 10.80 17.58
C LEU A 40 2.71 12.03 18.10
N GLY A 41 2.32 12.54 19.26
CA GLY A 41 2.71 13.88 19.68
C GLY A 41 2.14 14.93 18.71
N GLU A 42 3.00 15.79 18.16
CA GLU A 42 2.61 16.80 17.16
C GLU A 42 2.66 16.29 15.70
N ARG A 43 3.11 15.07 15.50
CA ARG A 43 3.33 14.47 14.16
C ARG A 43 2.07 13.78 13.66
N SER A 44 1.66 14.06 12.42
CA SER A 44 0.65 13.26 11.72
C SER A 44 1.21 11.86 11.40
N VAL A 45 0.41 10.84 11.61
CA VAL A 45 0.74 9.45 11.31
C VAL A 45 -0.48 8.72 10.73
N VAL A 46 -0.22 7.68 9.95
CA VAL A 46 -1.27 6.84 9.37
C VAL A 46 -1.33 5.50 10.10
N VAL A 47 -2.53 5.11 10.46
CA VAL A 47 -2.86 3.79 11.00
C VAL A 47 -3.38 2.93 9.87
N MET A 48 -2.77 1.79 9.66
CA MET A 48 -3.20 0.79 8.70
C MET A 48 -3.84 -0.39 9.44
N ASP A 49 -5.08 -0.67 9.12
CA ASP A 49 -5.83 -1.87 9.50
C ASP A 49 -5.77 -2.86 8.33
N ALA A 50 -4.91 -3.87 8.44
CA ALA A 50 -4.60 -4.85 7.40
C ALA A 50 -4.86 -6.26 7.95
N PRO A 51 -6.07 -6.83 7.74
CA PRO A 51 -6.45 -8.13 8.29
C PRO A 51 -5.46 -9.24 7.91
N PRO A 52 -4.91 -10.02 8.88
CA PRO A 52 -3.86 -11.02 8.60
C PRO A 52 -4.31 -12.20 7.74
N ASP A 53 -5.60 -12.45 7.63
CA ASP A 53 -6.20 -13.47 6.77
C ASP A 53 -6.17 -13.11 5.28
N THR A 54 -5.95 -11.84 4.96
CA THR A 54 -5.87 -11.34 3.57
C THR A 54 -4.57 -10.62 3.25
N GLU A 55 -3.76 -10.27 4.27
CA GLU A 55 -2.58 -9.41 4.10
C GLU A 55 -1.34 -10.02 4.78
N ASP A 56 -0.23 -10.07 4.06
CA ASP A 56 1.08 -10.45 4.63
C ASP A 56 1.77 -9.22 5.24
N ASN A 57 1.41 -8.94 6.50
CA ASN A 57 1.93 -7.78 7.21
C ASN A 57 3.42 -7.91 7.56
N ALA A 58 3.91 -9.14 7.79
CA ALA A 58 5.32 -9.37 8.09
C ALA A 58 6.19 -9.03 6.87
N HIS A 59 5.75 -9.47 5.70
CA HIS A 59 6.43 -9.15 4.44
C HIS A 59 6.38 -7.64 4.14
N PHE A 60 5.24 -6.97 4.38
CA PHE A 60 5.13 -5.52 4.22
C PHE A 60 6.15 -4.77 5.08
N VAL A 61 6.29 -5.12 6.37
CA VAL A 61 7.27 -4.50 7.28
C VAL A 61 8.71 -4.77 6.81
N ALA A 62 9.01 -5.99 6.40
CA ALA A 62 10.33 -6.37 5.91
C ALA A 62 10.70 -5.62 4.62
N LEU A 63 9.77 -5.49 3.66
CA LEU A 63 9.97 -4.70 2.44
C LEU A 63 10.16 -3.21 2.75
N SER A 64 9.37 -2.63 3.65
CA SER A 64 9.55 -1.23 4.06
C SER A 64 10.98 -1.00 4.58
N ASN A 65 11.47 -1.87 5.45
CA ASN A 65 12.83 -1.79 5.97
C ASN A 65 13.88 -1.96 4.86
N CYS A 66 13.73 -2.94 3.98
CA CYS A 66 14.62 -3.19 2.85
C CYS A 66 14.74 -1.94 1.95
N PHE A 67 13.61 -1.36 1.57
CA PHE A 67 13.57 -0.17 0.72
C PHE A 67 14.17 1.07 1.40
N ARG A 68 13.91 1.26 2.69
CA ARG A 68 14.52 2.36 3.46
C ARG A 68 16.03 2.23 3.54
N HIS A 69 16.56 1.01 3.74
CA HIS A 69 18.02 0.77 3.72
C HIS A 69 18.63 1.05 2.34
N ALA A 70 17.87 0.86 1.27
CA ALA A 70 18.26 1.21 -0.10
C ALA A 70 17.98 2.68 -0.45
N GLU A 71 17.69 3.52 0.54
CA GLU A 71 17.38 4.95 0.39
C GLU A 71 16.18 5.23 -0.55
N VAL A 72 15.25 4.27 -0.66
CA VAL A 72 13.96 4.49 -1.30
C VAL A 72 13.01 5.15 -0.30
N SER A 73 12.37 6.23 -0.73
CA SER A 73 11.40 6.94 0.11
C SER A 73 10.10 6.14 0.19
N VAL A 74 9.95 5.40 1.27
CA VAL A 74 8.73 4.66 1.65
C VAL A 74 8.36 4.99 3.08
N PRO A 75 7.07 4.91 3.47
CA PRO A 75 6.64 5.19 4.83
C PRO A 75 7.37 4.32 5.85
N GLU A 76 7.90 4.94 6.89
CA GLU A 76 8.48 4.24 8.03
C GLU A 76 7.39 3.51 8.83
N VAL A 77 7.63 2.26 9.21
CA VAL A 77 6.77 1.54 10.13
C VAL A 77 7.20 1.88 11.56
N LEU A 78 6.40 2.70 12.23
CA LEU A 78 6.70 3.25 13.56
C LEU A 78 6.34 2.26 14.67
N ALA A 79 5.28 1.49 14.48
CA ALA A 79 4.84 0.41 15.36
C ALA A 79 4.00 -0.61 14.59
N SER A 80 3.98 -1.86 15.06
CA SER A 80 3.17 -2.91 14.46
C SER A 80 2.65 -3.91 15.49
N ASP A 81 1.49 -4.47 15.20
CA ASP A 81 0.90 -5.64 15.84
C ASP A 81 0.51 -6.61 14.72
N LEU A 82 1.45 -7.47 14.37
CA LEU A 82 1.31 -8.36 13.22
C LEU A 82 0.23 -9.41 13.41
N GLU A 83 -0.02 -9.85 14.65
CA GLU A 83 -1.07 -10.83 14.95
C GLU A 83 -2.46 -10.29 14.68
N ARG A 84 -2.69 -9.00 14.98
CA ARG A 84 -3.94 -8.31 14.70
C ARG A 84 -3.97 -7.60 13.37
N GLY A 85 -2.80 -7.42 12.72
CA GLY A 85 -2.65 -6.69 11.47
C GLY A 85 -2.86 -5.19 11.62
N PHE A 86 -2.32 -4.60 12.69
CA PHE A 86 -2.36 -3.17 12.94
C PHE A 86 -0.97 -2.58 12.80
N LEU A 87 -0.83 -1.56 11.97
CA LEU A 87 0.45 -0.88 11.76
C LEU A 87 0.25 0.63 11.92
N LEU A 88 1.26 1.27 12.49
CA LEU A 88 1.39 2.72 12.56
C LEU A 88 2.54 3.10 11.63
N VAL A 89 2.27 3.91 10.64
CA VAL A 89 3.25 4.27 9.61
C VAL A 89 3.35 5.80 9.46
N GLU A 90 4.44 6.23 8.90
CA GLU A 90 4.66 7.63 8.55
C GLU A 90 3.58 8.15 7.60
N ASP A 91 3.14 9.41 7.81
CA ASP A 91 2.18 10.09 6.96
C ASP A 91 2.93 10.99 5.97
N PHE A 92 2.79 10.71 4.68
CA PHE A 92 3.35 11.54 3.61
C PHE A 92 2.43 12.70 3.20
N GLY A 93 1.28 12.87 3.88
CA GLY A 93 0.32 13.91 3.59
C GLY A 93 -0.60 13.59 2.41
N ASP A 94 -1.19 14.63 1.86
CA ASP A 94 -2.27 14.52 0.86
C ASP A 94 -1.84 14.94 -0.56
N ASN A 95 -0.54 15.22 -0.78
CA ASN A 95 -0.03 15.62 -2.09
C ASN A 95 0.15 14.39 -2.99
N LEU A 96 -0.89 14.04 -3.74
CA LEU A 96 -0.85 12.93 -4.68
C LEU A 96 -0.23 13.35 -6.02
N LEU A 97 0.44 12.43 -6.68
CA LEU A 97 1.06 12.64 -7.99
C LEU A 97 0.05 13.17 -9.02
N GLU A 98 -1.16 12.64 -9.03
CA GLU A 98 -2.23 13.06 -9.94
C GLU A 98 -2.63 14.52 -9.78
N GLN A 99 -2.52 15.08 -8.57
CA GLN A 99 -2.85 16.49 -8.30
C GLN A 99 -1.77 17.45 -8.78
N THR A 100 -0.53 16.98 -8.89
CA THR A 100 0.59 17.77 -9.39
C THR A 100 0.76 17.66 -10.89
N TYR A 101 0.16 16.64 -11.50
CA TYR A 101 0.18 16.43 -12.94
C TYR A 101 -0.71 17.49 -13.61
N GLY A 102 -0.21 18.14 -14.65
CA GLY A 102 -0.93 19.22 -15.34
C GLY A 102 -0.68 20.64 -14.79
N LEU A 103 0.08 20.80 -13.71
CA LEU A 103 0.43 22.11 -13.15
C LEU A 103 1.70 22.75 -13.74
N GLY A 104 2.18 22.24 -14.90
CA GLY A 104 3.39 22.75 -15.58
C GLY A 104 4.71 22.28 -14.97
N GLN A 105 4.66 21.30 -14.04
CA GLN A 105 5.84 20.65 -13.43
C GLN A 105 5.94 19.16 -13.77
N ASP A 106 5.16 18.71 -14.74
CA ASP A 106 4.97 17.30 -15.09
C ASP A 106 6.31 16.57 -15.31
N ASN A 107 7.24 17.18 -16.04
CA ASN A 107 8.53 16.57 -16.32
C ASN A 107 9.36 16.33 -15.06
N LYS A 108 9.41 17.30 -14.13
CA LYS A 108 10.19 17.16 -12.89
C LYS A 108 9.63 16.07 -11.99
N VAL A 109 8.31 16.00 -11.88
CA VAL A 109 7.64 15.00 -11.05
C VAL A 109 7.80 13.61 -11.66
N LEU A 110 7.68 13.50 -12.98
CA LEU A 110 7.93 12.27 -13.72
C LEU A 110 9.39 11.82 -13.61
N ASP A 111 10.35 12.72 -13.74
CA ASP A 111 11.78 12.42 -13.60
C ASP A 111 12.10 11.88 -12.21
N LEU A 112 11.50 12.46 -11.15
CA LEU A 112 11.66 11.96 -9.79
C LEU A 112 11.04 10.56 -9.61
N ALA A 113 9.87 10.32 -10.18
CA ALA A 113 9.22 9.02 -10.13
C ALA A 113 10.02 7.95 -10.87
N LEU A 114 10.56 8.28 -12.07
CA LEU A 114 11.42 7.40 -12.84
C LEU A 114 12.76 7.12 -12.12
N ALA A 115 13.36 8.12 -11.52
CA ALA A 115 14.59 7.95 -10.74
C ALA A 115 14.35 7.00 -9.54
N MET A 116 13.20 7.13 -8.88
CA MET A 116 12.81 6.22 -7.80
C MET A 116 12.59 4.79 -8.31
N LEU A 117 11.92 4.63 -9.44
CA LEU A 117 11.71 3.32 -10.07
C LEU A 117 13.04 2.63 -10.42
N VAL A 118 13.99 3.37 -11.02
CA VAL A 118 15.34 2.84 -11.33
C VAL A 118 16.06 2.41 -10.06
N ARG A 119 15.93 3.17 -8.97
CA ARG A 119 16.51 2.78 -7.67
C ARG A 119 15.88 1.50 -7.13
N ILE A 120 14.56 1.38 -7.17
CA ILE A 120 13.84 0.15 -6.76
C ILE A 120 14.30 -1.06 -7.58
N GLN A 121 14.43 -0.91 -8.89
CA GLN A 121 14.89 -1.98 -9.79
C GLN A 121 16.32 -2.43 -9.50
N GLY A 122 17.15 -1.57 -8.92
CA GLY A 122 18.52 -1.88 -8.52
C GLY A 122 18.63 -2.67 -7.20
N ILE A 123 17.53 -2.83 -6.45
CA ILE A 123 17.56 -3.54 -5.17
C ILE A 123 17.57 -5.05 -5.42
N SER A 124 18.58 -5.72 -4.87
CA SER A 124 18.69 -7.18 -4.88
C SER A 124 18.68 -7.68 -3.45
N ASP A 125 17.54 -8.17 -3.00
CA ASP A 125 17.35 -8.72 -1.65
C ASP A 125 16.45 -9.95 -1.73
N PRO A 126 16.76 -11.05 -0.98
CA PRO A 126 15.95 -12.26 -0.97
C PRO A 126 14.50 -12.07 -0.54
N ILE A 127 14.20 -10.99 0.17
CA ILE A 127 12.81 -10.64 0.57
C ILE A 127 11.95 -10.27 -0.64
N ILE A 128 12.56 -9.85 -1.75
CA ILE A 128 11.86 -9.48 -2.97
C ILE A 128 11.71 -10.73 -3.85
N PRO A 129 10.50 -11.29 -3.98
CA PRO A 129 10.33 -12.50 -4.78
C PRO A 129 10.54 -12.20 -6.27
N ALA A 130 11.06 -13.20 -6.99
CA ALA A 130 11.16 -13.11 -8.43
C ALA A 130 9.78 -12.94 -9.07
N TYR A 131 9.71 -12.12 -10.11
CA TYR A 131 8.50 -11.98 -10.92
C TYR A 131 8.46 -13.11 -11.94
N THR A 132 7.73 -14.18 -11.61
CA THR A 132 7.68 -15.40 -12.44
C THR A 132 6.70 -15.29 -13.61
N ALA A 133 6.85 -16.15 -14.61
CA ALA A 133 5.92 -16.24 -15.74
C ALA A 133 4.48 -16.55 -15.28
N GLU A 134 4.33 -17.39 -14.25
CA GLU A 134 3.02 -17.73 -13.66
C GLU A 134 2.36 -16.49 -13.02
N ARG A 135 3.15 -15.68 -12.30
CA ARG A 135 2.65 -14.43 -11.71
C ARG A 135 2.25 -13.44 -12.79
N PHE A 136 3.08 -13.28 -13.82
CA PHE A 136 2.77 -12.42 -14.96
C PHE A 136 1.47 -12.86 -15.67
N SER A 137 1.31 -14.18 -15.91
CA SER A 137 0.10 -14.72 -16.51
C SER A 137 -1.14 -14.50 -15.63
N ALA A 138 -1.01 -14.64 -14.31
CA ALA A 138 -2.10 -14.38 -13.37
C ALA A 138 -2.54 -12.90 -13.41
N GLU A 139 -1.60 -11.97 -13.46
CA GLU A 139 -1.90 -10.53 -13.55
C GLU A 139 -2.53 -10.14 -14.90
N LEU A 140 -2.07 -10.74 -16.00
CA LEU A 140 -2.75 -10.60 -17.29
C LEU A 140 -4.17 -11.17 -17.28
N GLY A 141 -4.41 -12.24 -16.50
CA GLY A 141 -5.74 -12.79 -16.27
C GLY A 141 -6.72 -11.79 -15.67
N ILE A 142 -6.26 -10.91 -14.76
CA ILE A 142 -7.07 -9.83 -14.19
C ILE A 142 -7.52 -8.85 -15.28
N PHE A 143 -6.61 -8.44 -16.17
CA PHE A 143 -6.97 -7.59 -17.32
C PHE A 143 -7.98 -8.26 -18.24
N ARG A 144 -7.79 -9.56 -18.52
CA ARG A 144 -8.72 -10.35 -19.35
C ARG A 144 -10.12 -10.35 -18.73
N GLU A 145 -10.23 -10.66 -17.44
CA GLU A 145 -11.51 -10.76 -16.75
C GLU A 145 -12.21 -9.41 -16.66
N TRP A 146 -11.56 -8.42 -16.08
CA TRP A 146 -12.20 -7.14 -15.77
C TRP A 146 -12.33 -6.19 -16.97
N VAL A 147 -11.33 -6.16 -17.85
CA VAL A 147 -11.35 -5.24 -18.99
C VAL A 147 -12.00 -5.87 -20.20
N LEU A 148 -11.50 -7.04 -20.62
CA LEU A 148 -11.99 -7.64 -21.87
C LEU A 148 -13.38 -8.25 -21.72
N GLN A 149 -13.62 -9.02 -20.67
CA GLN A 149 -14.89 -9.71 -20.47
C GLN A 149 -15.95 -8.78 -19.88
N ASP A 150 -15.68 -8.16 -18.72
CA ASP A 150 -16.70 -7.39 -18.00
C ASP A 150 -16.95 -6.02 -18.64
N LEU A 151 -15.89 -5.28 -19.01
CA LEU A 151 -16.05 -3.91 -19.54
C LEU A 151 -16.33 -3.88 -21.05
N ILE A 152 -15.64 -4.70 -21.85
CA ILE A 152 -15.75 -4.69 -23.32
C ILE A 152 -16.73 -5.75 -23.83
N GLY A 153 -16.99 -6.82 -23.05
CA GLY A 153 -17.92 -7.89 -23.41
C GLY A 153 -17.34 -8.93 -24.39
N VAL A 154 -16.00 -9.05 -24.46
CA VAL A 154 -15.31 -10.05 -25.30
C VAL A 154 -15.22 -11.36 -24.53
N SER A 155 -15.99 -12.36 -24.91
CA SER A 155 -16.04 -13.66 -24.22
C SER A 155 -15.00 -14.68 -24.69
N THR A 156 -14.42 -14.49 -25.87
CA THR A 156 -13.37 -15.38 -26.42
C THR A 156 -12.26 -14.54 -27.05
N LEU A 157 -11.01 -14.85 -26.70
CA LEU A 157 -9.84 -14.25 -27.34
C LEU A 157 -9.24 -15.22 -28.35
N PRO A 158 -8.67 -14.74 -29.47
CA PRO A 158 -8.08 -15.58 -30.51
C PRO A 158 -6.84 -16.39 -30.06
N PHE A 159 -6.47 -16.33 -28.77
CA PHE A 159 -5.32 -16.99 -28.18
C PHE A 159 -5.68 -18.02 -27.11
N ASP A 160 -6.96 -18.36 -26.94
CA ASP A 160 -7.39 -19.34 -25.94
C ASP A 160 -7.02 -20.81 -26.32
N ASP A 161 -6.48 -21.04 -27.53
CA ASP A 161 -6.16 -22.37 -28.10
C ASP A 161 -4.63 -22.62 -28.22
N VAL A 162 -3.76 -21.91 -27.46
CA VAL A 162 -2.29 -22.10 -27.47
C VAL A 162 -1.80 -22.67 -26.17
#